data_a3548c487019f68f28f3590d810337d3
#
_entry.id   a3548c487019f68f28f3590d810337d3
#
_cell.length_a   1.000
_cell.length_b   1.000
_cell.length_c   1.000
_cell.angle_alpha   90.00
_cell.angle_beta   90.00
_cell.angle_gamma   90.00
#
_symmetry.space_group_name_H-M   'P 1'
#
loop_
_entity.id
_entity.type
_entity.pdbx_description
1 polymer ?
#
loop_
_entity_poly.entity_id
_entity_poly.type
_entity_poly.pdbx_seq_one_letter_code
_entity_poly.pdbx_strand_id
1 'polypeptide(L)'
;MPVFLLLLMLLPSLGQAQTLLALRIGVADLQAEYAVTARERERGLMERTELPANRGMLFRFEDFRRHCLWMKDTPLPLSAAFLDEAGRVVDLIDLEPLSKAIRCSREPARYALEVNRGWFAEQGIDVGARVQGIPGQ
;
A
#
# COMPACT_ATOMS: atom_id res chain seq x y z
N MET A 1 -12.70 -45.49 -38.77
CA MET A 1 -12.34 -44.07 -38.61
C MET A 1 -11.86 -43.86 -37.19
N PRO A 2 -10.60 -43.49 -36.98
CA PRO A 2 -10.14 -43.19 -35.64
C PRO A 2 -10.66 -41.80 -35.22
N VAL A 3 -11.36 -41.77 -34.08
CA VAL A 3 -11.77 -40.54 -33.45
C VAL A 3 -10.54 -40.00 -32.70
N PHE A 4 -9.95 -38.92 -33.23
CA PHE A 4 -8.92 -38.19 -32.49
C PHE A 4 -9.59 -37.37 -31.37
N LEU A 5 -9.45 -37.85 -30.14
CA LEU A 5 -9.87 -37.10 -28.95
C LEU A 5 -8.80 -36.03 -28.69
N LEU A 6 -9.17 -34.78 -29.06
CA LEU A 6 -8.32 -33.61 -28.79
C LEU A 6 -8.39 -33.32 -27.29
N LEU A 7 -7.38 -33.78 -26.56
CA LEU A 7 -7.23 -33.49 -25.14
C LEU A 7 -6.79 -32.03 -25.00
N LEU A 8 -7.76 -31.14 -24.72
CA LEU A 8 -7.49 -29.73 -24.45
C LEU A 8 -6.81 -29.65 -23.10
N MET A 9 -5.49 -29.54 -23.08
CA MET A 9 -4.72 -29.26 -21.89
C MET A 9 -5.01 -27.83 -21.44
N LEU A 10 -5.87 -27.68 -20.43
CA LEU A 10 -6.02 -26.43 -19.69
C LEU A 10 -4.72 -26.23 -18.88
N LEU A 11 -3.83 -25.40 -19.40
CA LEU A 11 -2.70 -24.92 -18.63
C LEU A 11 -3.25 -24.03 -17.51
N PRO A 12 -2.91 -24.29 -16.24
CA PRO A 12 -3.25 -23.36 -15.17
C PRO A 12 -2.54 -22.04 -15.46
N SER A 13 -3.30 -20.96 -15.54
CA SER A 13 -2.72 -19.62 -15.55
C SER A 13 -1.96 -19.45 -14.24
N LEU A 14 -0.63 -19.44 -14.31
CA LEU A 14 0.22 -19.02 -13.21
C LEU A 14 -0.10 -17.55 -12.96
N GLY A 15 -0.98 -17.29 -11.98
CA GLY A 15 -1.17 -15.95 -11.46
C GLY A 15 0.20 -15.41 -11.05
N GLN A 16 0.61 -14.28 -11.63
CA GLN A 16 1.85 -13.63 -11.23
C GLN A 16 1.74 -13.27 -9.75
N ALA A 17 2.56 -13.90 -8.93
CA ALA A 17 2.68 -13.53 -7.53
C ALA A 17 3.16 -12.09 -7.46
N GLN A 18 2.39 -11.22 -6.79
CA GLN A 18 2.75 -9.82 -6.58
C GLN A 18 4.03 -9.75 -5.75
N THR A 19 5.05 -9.05 -6.26
CA THR A 19 6.29 -8.80 -5.52
C THR A 19 6.00 -7.82 -4.38
N LEU A 20 6.30 -8.24 -3.15
CA LEU A 20 6.14 -7.42 -1.96
C LEU A 20 7.49 -6.83 -1.56
N LEU A 21 7.46 -5.56 -1.17
CA LEU A 21 8.62 -4.92 -0.54
C LEU A 21 8.72 -5.38 0.91
N ALA A 22 9.93 -5.76 1.33
CA ALA A 22 10.24 -5.98 2.74
C ALA A 22 10.63 -4.64 3.36
N LEU A 23 9.72 -4.02 4.10
CA LEU A 23 9.95 -2.76 4.78
C LEU A 23 10.21 -3.00 6.26
N ARG A 24 11.01 -2.11 6.86
CA ARG A 24 11.27 -2.12 8.29
C ARG A 24 11.15 -0.70 8.85
N ILE A 25 10.42 -0.59 9.96
CA ILE A 25 10.23 0.68 10.66
C ILE A 25 10.52 0.43 12.13
N GLY A 26 11.65 0.95 12.62
CA GLY A 26 12.14 0.57 13.95
C GLY A 26 12.43 -0.92 14.02
N VAL A 27 11.72 -1.64 14.89
CA VAL A 27 11.82 -3.11 15.02
C VAL A 27 10.70 -3.85 14.30
N ALA A 28 9.76 -3.12 13.70
CA ALA A 28 8.62 -3.71 13.02
C ALA A 28 8.93 -4.05 11.57
N ASP A 29 8.59 -5.26 11.16
CA ASP A 29 8.67 -5.70 9.77
C ASP A 29 7.29 -5.63 9.12
N LEU A 30 7.24 -5.14 7.89
CA LEU A 30 6.05 -5.00 7.09
C LEU A 30 6.32 -5.44 5.66
N GLN A 31 5.41 -6.16 5.05
CA GLN A 31 5.45 -6.47 3.64
C GLN A 31 4.43 -5.59 2.91
N ALA A 32 4.87 -4.83 1.92
CA ALA A 32 4.03 -3.89 1.23
C ALA A 32 4.02 -4.11 -0.29
N GLU A 33 2.83 -4.02 -0.87
CA GLU A 33 2.71 -3.82 -2.31
C GLU A 33 3.26 -2.44 -2.67
N TYR A 34 3.72 -2.28 -3.89
CA TYR A 34 4.33 -1.02 -4.33
C TYR A 34 3.54 -0.42 -5.50
N ALA A 35 2.83 0.66 -5.23
CA ALA A 35 2.01 1.38 -6.22
C ALA A 35 2.81 2.57 -6.75
N VAL A 36 3.29 2.47 -7.99
CA VAL A 36 4.18 3.46 -8.62
C VAL A 36 3.55 4.18 -9.79
N THR A 37 2.69 3.50 -10.56
CA THR A 37 1.99 4.12 -11.68
C THR A 37 0.76 4.90 -11.19
N ALA A 38 0.31 5.88 -11.99
CA ALA A 38 -0.91 6.62 -11.68
C ALA A 38 -2.12 5.68 -11.51
N ARG A 39 -2.23 4.65 -12.34
CA ARG A 39 -3.30 3.65 -12.26
C ARG A 39 -3.24 2.84 -10.97
N GLU A 40 -2.04 2.38 -10.58
CA GLU A 40 -1.84 1.63 -9.33
C GLU A 40 -2.18 2.49 -8.11
N ARG A 41 -1.74 3.75 -8.09
CA ARG A 41 -2.06 4.69 -7.00
C ARG A 41 -3.56 4.98 -6.92
N GLU A 42 -4.22 5.19 -8.05
CA GLU A 42 -5.66 5.44 -8.08
C GLU A 42 -6.46 4.25 -7.56
N ARG A 43 -6.10 3.05 -7.97
CA ARG A 43 -6.75 1.83 -7.49
C ARG A 43 -6.47 1.59 -6.00
N GLY A 44 -5.24 1.73 -5.56
CA GLY A 44 -4.85 1.45 -4.18
C GLY A 44 -5.39 0.11 -3.68
N LEU A 45 -6.04 0.14 -2.52
CA LEU A 45 -6.67 -1.03 -1.90
C LEU A 45 -8.18 -1.13 -2.17
N MET A 46 -8.67 -0.48 -3.23
CA MET A 46 -10.10 -0.55 -3.61
C MET A 46 -10.59 -2.00 -3.70
N GLU A 47 -11.84 -2.20 -3.27
CA GLU A 47 -12.58 -3.47 -3.34
C GLU A 47 -11.98 -4.62 -2.52
N ARG A 48 -10.97 -4.37 -1.72
CA ARG A 48 -10.44 -5.39 -0.82
C ARG A 48 -11.22 -5.41 0.49
N THR A 49 -11.53 -6.62 0.96
CA THR A 49 -12.30 -6.86 2.18
C THR A 49 -11.42 -7.25 3.35
N GLU A 50 -10.16 -7.57 3.10
CA GLU A 50 -9.17 -7.90 4.11
C GLU A 50 -7.76 -7.44 3.70
N LEU A 51 -6.95 -7.16 4.69
CA LEU A 51 -5.53 -6.92 4.56
C LEU A 51 -4.85 -7.74 5.66
N PRO A 52 -4.05 -8.78 5.30
CA PRO A 52 -3.38 -9.60 6.31
C PRO A 52 -2.53 -8.78 7.28
N ALA A 53 -2.33 -9.31 8.48
CA ALA A 53 -1.47 -8.68 9.47
C ALA A 53 -0.06 -8.42 8.90
N ASN A 54 0.53 -7.30 9.25
CA ASN A 54 1.86 -6.87 8.78
C ASN A 54 1.97 -6.77 7.25
N ARG A 55 0.87 -6.43 6.60
CA ARG A 55 0.78 -6.15 5.16
C ARG A 55 0.30 -4.72 4.95
N GLY A 56 0.73 -4.13 3.85
CA GLY A 56 0.34 -2.77 3.50
C GLY A 56 0.55 -2.47 2.03
N MET A 57 0.35 -1.21 1.66
CA MET A 57 0.67 -0.70 0.34
C MET A 57 1.45 0.60 0.45
N LEU A 58 2.60 0.65 -0.21
CA LEU A 58 3.42 1.84 -0.34
C LEU A 58 3.11 2.50 -1.68
N PHE A 59 2.68 3.74 -1.63
CA PHE A 59 2.45 4.60 -2.79
C PHE A 59 3.68 5.48 -3.00
N ARG A 60 4.22 5.51 -4.21
CA ARG A 60 5.24 6.46 -4.59
C ARG A 60 4.63 7.52 -5.49
N PHE A 61 4.66 8.77 -5.04
CA PHE A 61 4.22 9.92 -5.83
C PHE A 61 5.32 10.39 -6.78
N GLU A 62 4.93 10.93 -7.94
CA GLU A 62 5.89 11.39 -8.95
C GLU A 62 6.65 12.64 -8.51
N ASP A 63 6.00 13.50 -7.75
CA ASP A 63 6.57 14.77 -7.26
C ASP A 63 6.49 14.89 -5.73
N PHE A 64 7.41 15.66 -5.19
CA PHE A 64 7.46 15.94 -3.76
C PHE A 64 6.64 17.20 -3.47
N ARG A 65 5.44 16.99 -2.95
CA ARG A 65 4.48 18.03 -2.55
C ARG A 65 3.48 17.45 -1.56
N ARG A 66 2.53 18.24 -1.10
CA ARG A 66 1.41 17.71 -0.34
C ARG A 66 0.55 16.84 -1.25
N HIS A 67 0.26 15.62 -0.77
CA HIS A 67 -0.57 14.64 -1.46
C HIS A 67 -1.79 14.27 -0.62
N CYS A 68 -2.82 13.80 -1.29
CA CYS A 68 -4.09 13.46 -0.68
C CYS A 68 -4.48 12.02 -0.99
N LEU A 69 -5.23 11.43 -0.08
CA LEU A 69 -5.80 10.09 -0.17
C LEU A 69 -7.31 10.16 0.03
N TRP A 70 -8.02 9.18 -0.49
CA TRP A 70 -9.43 8.96 -0.20
C TRP A 70 -9.71 7.47 -0.05
N MET A 71 -10.90 7.14 0.45
CA MET A 71 -11.31 5.76 0.71
C MET A 71 -12.45 5.29 -0.19
N LYS A 72 -12.60 5.91 -1.36
CA LYS A 72 -13.60 5.46 -2.33
C LYS A 72 -13.41 3.99 -2.64
N ASP A 73 -14.53 3.23 -2.60
CA ASP A 73 -14.57 1.79 -2.88
C ASP A 73 -13.60 0.94 -2.03
N THR A 74 -13.15 1.47 -0.90
CA THR A 74 -12.22 0.78 0.01
C THR A 74 -12.92 0.52 1.34
N PRO A 75 -13.42 -0.72 1.57
CA PRO A 75 -14.19 -1.05 2.77
C PRO A 75 -13.34 -1.31 4.02
N LEU A 76 -12.01 -1.33 3.86
CA LEU A 76 -11.08 -1.59 4.95
C LEU A 76 -10.87 -0.35 5.83
N PRO A 77 -10.91 -0.48 7.17
CA PRO A 77 -10.40 0.57 8.04
C PRO A 77 -8.88 0.59 7.97
N LEU A 78 -8.29 1.73 7.61
CA LEU A 78 -6.87 1.90 7.39
C LEU A 78 -6.28 3.03 8.22
N SER A 79 -4.97 2.98 8.43
CA SER A 79 -4.13 4.10 8.81
C SER A 79 -3.14 4.38 7.69
N ALA A 80 -2.76 5.63 7.50
CA ALA A 80 -1.76 6.02 6.52
C ALA A 80 -0.67 6.87 7.17
N ALA A 81 0.58 6.60 6.76
CA ALA A 81 1.72 7.45 7.03
C ALA A 81 2.13 8.15 5.74
N PHE A 82 2.25 9.46 5.78
CA PHE A 82 2.93 10.21 4.72
C PHE A 82 4.41 10.29 5.03
N LEU A 83 5.25 10.05 4.02
CA LEU A 83 6.70 10.00 4.18
C LEU A 83 7.36 11.05 3.27
N ASP A 84 8.44 11.65 3.77
CA ASP A 84 9.27 12.52 2.96
C ASP A 84 10.19 11.73 1.99
N GLU A 85 11.08 12.42 1.29
CA GLU A 85 11.98 11.79 0.33
C GLU A 85 13.00 10.84 0.96
N ALA A 86 13.31 11.01 2.25
CA ALA A 86 14.17 10.12 3.00
C ALA A 86 13.42 8.91 3.61
N GLY A 87 12.10 8.83 3.40
CA GLY A 87 11.27 7.80 3.99
C GLY A 87 10.91 8.04 5.45
N ARG A 88 11.04 9.29 5.94
CA ARG A 88 10.62 9.67 7.30
C ARG A 88 9.14 9.96 7.35
N VAL A 89 8.49 9.47 8.39
CA VAL A 89 7.08 9.78 8.65
C VAL A 89 6.94 11.26 9.00
N VAL A 90 6.14 11.97 8.21
CA VAL A 90 5.84 13.40 8.42
C VAL A 90 4.41 13.64 8.88
N ASP A 91 3.51 12.69 8.65
CA ASP A 91 2.12 12.76 9.10
C ASP A 91 1.53 11.35 9.25
N LEU A 92 0.62 11.18 10.20
CA LEU A 92 -0.14 9.96 10.43
C LEU A 92 -1.62 10.30 10.50
N ILE A 93 -2.43 9.58 9.73
CA ILE A 93 -3.89 9.77 9.71
C ILE A 93 -4.62 8.43 9.72
N ASP A 94 -5.84 8.44 10.24
CA ASP A 94 -6.77 7.34 10.08
C ASP A 94 -7.71 7.61 8.91
N LEU A 95 -8.05 6.57 8.18
CA LEU A 95 -8.87 6.63 6.98
C LEU A 95 -10.16 5.84 7.20
N GLU A 96 -11.31 6.52 7.07
CA GLU A 96 -12.62 5.89 7.27
C GLU A 96 -13.04 5.06 6.06
N PRO A 97 -13.51 3.82 6.26
CA PRO A 97 -13.98 2.96 5.18
C PRO A 97 -15.02 3.66 4.30
N LEU A 98 -14.87 3.52 2.99
CA LEU A 98 -15.79 4.01 1.96
C LEU A 98 -15.98 5.54 1.89
N SER A 99 -15.25 6.29 2.69
CA SER A 99 -15.31 7.76 2.68
C SER A 99 -14.72 8.32 1.38
N LYS A 100 -15.44 9.27 0.77
CA LYS A 100 -14.96 10.04 -0.39
C LYS A 100 -14.31 11.36 0.02
N ALA A 101 -14.18 11.61 1.33
CA ALA A 101 -13.48 12.78 1.84
C ALA A 101 -12.02 12.74 1.42
N ILE A 102 -11.51 13.88 0.97
CA ILE A 102 -10.12 14.03 0.56
C ILE A 102 -9.29 14.34 1.81
N ARG A 103 -8.31 13.50 2.10
CA ARG A 103 -7.44 13.63 3.27
C ARG A 103 -6.01 13.89 2.81
N CYS A 104 -5.50 15.07 3.11
CA CYS A 104 -4.20 15.53 2.62
C CYS A 104 -3.15 15.54 3.73
N SER A 105 -1.89 15.30 3.35
CA SER A 105 -0.74 15.41 4.25
C SER A 105 -0.56 16.86 4.73
N ARG A 106 -0.09 17.02 5.96
CA ARG A 106 0.28 18.35 6.51
C ARG A 106 1.50 18.92 5.82
N GLU A 107 2.45 18.05 5.52
CA GLU A 107 3.74 18.39 4.94
C GLU A 107 3.86 17.77 3.54
N PRO A 108 4.79 18.27 2.71
CA PRO A 108 5.13 17.57 1.47
C PRO A 108 5.52 16.13 1.70
N ALA A 109 5.10 15.25 0.78
CA ALA A 109 5.37 13.83 0.85
C ALA A 109 5.81 13.27 -0.50
N ARG A 110 6.70 12.29 -0.47
CA ARG A 110 7.09 11.47 -1.62
C ARG A 110 6.33 10.15 -1.63
N TYR A 111 5.94 9.65 -0.44
CA TYR A 111 5.29 8.36 -0.29
C TYR A 111 4.12 8.45 0.67
N ALA A 112 3.20 7.51 0.53
CA ALA A 112 2.22 7.19 1.55
C ALA A 112 2.27 5.68 1.82
N LEU A 113 2.16 5.29 3.08
CA LEU A 113 2.11 3.89 3.48
C LEU A 113 0.77 3.62 4.16
N GLU A 114 -0.07 2.82 3.52
CA GLU A 114 -1.35 2.38 4.07
C GLU A 114 -1.20 1.01 4.73
N VAL A 115 -1.76 0.88 5.91
CA VAL A 115 -1.76 -0.33 6.74
C VAL A 115 -3.12 -0.49 7.41
N ASN A 116 -3.37 -1.63 8.03
CA ASN A 116 -4.53 -1.80 8.89
C ASN A 116 -4.58 -0.72 9.97
N ARG A 117 -5.80 -0.24 10.26
CA ARG A 117 -6.01 0.78 11.29
C ARG A 117 -5.36 0.38 12.60
N GLY A 118 -4.63 1.31 13.20
CA GLY A 118 -3.97 1.13 14.48
C GLY A 118 -2.60 0.46 14.42
N TRP A 119 -2.16 -0.04 13.26
CA TRP A 119 -0.89 -0.77 13.16
C TRP A 119 0.31 0.09 13.61
N PHE A 120 0.38 1.36 13.20
CA PHE A 120 1.48 2.24 13.62
C PHE A 120 1.54 2.40 15.15
N ALA A 121 0.39 2.66 15.78
CA ALA A 121 0.31 2.81 17.22
C ALA A 121 0.68 1.52 17.95
N GLU A 122 0.24 0.37 17.47
CA GLU A 122 0.59 -0.95 18.03
C GLU A 122 2.10 -1.21 17.95
N GLN A 123 2.77 -0.74 16.92
CA GLN A 123 4.22 -0.89 16.72
C GLN A 123 5.04 0.23 17.38
N GLY A 124 4.41 1.20 18.02
CA GLY A 124 5.09 2.34 18.63
C GLY A 124 5.72 3.30 17.62
N ILE A 125 5.16 3.35 16.39
CA ILE A 125 5.66 4.19 15.30
C ILE A 125 4.95 5.54 15.33
N ASP A 126 5.74 6.62 15.28
CA ASP A 126 5.24 8.00 15.30
C ASP A 126 5.95 8.83 14.22
N VAL A 127 5.51 10.08 14.07
CA VAL A 127 6.17 11.08 13.22
C VAL A 127 7.67 11.15 13.56
N GLY A 128 8.51 11.17 12.54
CA GLY A 128 9.98 11.13 12.66
C GLY A 128 10.59 9.76 12.47
N ALA A 129 9.82 8.68 12.59
CA ALA A 129 10.29 7.32 12.29
C ALA A 129 10.68 7.19 10.83
N ARG A 130 11.68 6.37 10.53
CA ARG A 130 12.13 6.14 9.15
C ARG A 130 11.76 4.75 8.69
N VAL A 131 11.20 4.69 7.48
CA VAL A 131 10.93 3.45 6.78
C VAL A 131 12.17 3.04 6.00
N GLN A 132 12.68 1.83 6.26
CA GLN A 132 13.80 1.23 5.55
C GLN A 132 13.30 0.20 4.53
N GLY A 133 14.04 0.03 3.43
CA GLY A 133 13.72 -0.95 2.40
C GLY A 133 12.94 -0.39 1.20
N ILE A 134 12.72 0.90 1.15
CA ILE A 134 12.12 1.54 -0.02
C ILE A 134 13.13 1.52 -1.17
N PRO A 135 12.74 1.09 -2.39
CA PRO A 135 13.64 1.07 -3.54
C PRO A 135 14.22 2.46 -3.85
N GLY A 136 15.51 2.52 -4.11
CA GLY A 136 16.23 3.77 -4.46
C GLY A 136 16.65 4.62 -3.26
N GLN A 137 16.50 4.13 -2.07
CA GLN A 137 16.94 4.80 -0.82
C GLN A 137 18.38 4.44 -0.48
#